data_1629fcc0cf5a2ad98dc4d124cdedf1ce
#
_entry.id   1629fcc0cf5a2ad98dc4d124cdedf1ce
#
_cell.length_a   1.000
_cell.length_b   1.000
_cell.length_c   1.000
_cell.angle_alpha   90.00
_cell.angle_beta   90.00
_cell.angle_gamma   90.00
#
_symmetry.space_group_name_H-M   'P 1'
#
loop_
_entity.id
_entity.type
_entity.pdbx_description
1 polymer ?
#
loop_
_entity_poly.entity_id
_entity_poly.type
_entity_poly.pdbx_seq_one_letter_code
_entity_poly.pdbx_strand_id
1 'polypeptide(L)'
;DLIGFSFMTNFFLKVRDLTEKIKQQLDTPVIWGGIHATVRPEESIRYADMLCLGEGEDALLELAEKWKSGDIHQIRNLWIKNGDEVIKNPVRPLEENLDRFPFQDYDISTHYVLDGDDIIPMDDEVLERVMPRDYEFTPPRIRYYMITARNCPMNCTYCCNNALRKIYRGKGRFVRKRSIPDVIQELETILDRFPFFNEVSIFDDTFFFRSPEEMREFSRIYKEKINLPITCSASPQTLQEDKLRYVTDAGLYNMSIGFQSVSQDTLNNIFKRPTSRKLIDRTITLMEQFKDKIPRPVYHFIIDNPYESNDSIKTTIEFMMTLPARSRIYMFPLTFFPGTELYKQALKDGLIQDEIKDIYLRFWTIEHVHNLNYLTILLYFVVWSKFHPKVMKAANALTRFFMQDWIVSIMDTRIMIKMLYGVLKSYMAAIRKLGKIRRRKLLPQSE
;
A
#
# COMPACT_ATOMS: atom_id res chain seq x y z
N ASP A 1 -18.40 -24.19 13.13
CA ASP A 1 -17.77 -22.86 13.16
C ASP A 1 -16.41 -22.91 12.46
N LEU A 2 -15.93 -21.77 11.98
CA LEU A 2 -14.66 -21.59 11.28
C LEU A 2 -14.06 -20.24 11.65
N ILE A 3 -12.77 -20.16 11.95
CA ILE A 3 -12.08 -18.90 12.20
C ILE A 3 -11.24 -18.56 10.98
N GLY A 4 -11.45 -17.37 10.39
CA GLY A 4 -10.75 -16.93 9.19
C GLY A 4 -9.82 -15.74 9.45
N PHE A 5 -8.62 -15.76 8.86
CA PHE A 5 -7.70 -14.64 8.81
C PHE A 5 -7.36 -14.29 7.37
N SER A 6 -7.52 -13.01 6.99
CA SER A 6 -7.05 -12.47 5.73
C SER A 6 -6.01 -11.39 5.99
N PHE A 7 -4.75 -11.58 5.52
CA PHE A 7 -3.67 -10.71 5.93
C PHE A 7 -2.55 -10.55 4.90
N MET A 8 -1.79 -9.47 5.09
CA MET A 8 -0.57 -9.19 4.34
C MET A 8 0.66 -9.72 5.08
N THR A 9 1.77 -9.89 4.38
CA THR A 9 3.03 -10.47 4.90
C THR A 9 3.54 -9.85 6.20
N ASN A 10 3.38 -8.54 6.37
CA ASN A 10 3.80 -7.83 7.59
C ASN A 10 2.97 -8.16 8.84
N PHE A 11 1.86 -8.87 8.70
CA PHE A 11 1.06 -9.36 9.82
C PHE A 11 1.28 -10.84 10.13
N PHE A 12 2.10 -11.54 9.33
CA PHE A 12 2.30 -12.99 9.45
C PHE A 12 2.62 -13.45 10.88
N LEU A 13 3.60 -12.83 11.54
CA LEU A 13 3.98 -13.24 12.90
C LEU A 13 2.83 -13.07 13.90
N LYS A 14 2.08 -11.98 13.81
CA LYS A 14 0.92 -11.74 14.69
C LYS A 14 -0.19 -12.75 14.46
N VAL A 15 -0.49 -13.05 13.19
CA VAL A 15 -1.53 -14.03 12.85
C VAL A 15 -1.10 -15.45 13.23
N ARG A 16 0.17 -15.80 13.07
CA ARG A 16 0.73 -17.05 13.55
C ARG A 16 0.54 -17.20 15.06
N ASP A 17 1.04 -16.24 15.82
CA ASP A 17 1.00 -16.29 17.29
C ASP A 17 -0.45 -16.32 17.81
N LEU A 18 -1.37 -15.60 17.13
CA LEU A 18 -2.79 -15.62 17.46
C LEU A 18 -3.43 -16.97 17.12
N THR A 19 -3.11 -17.55 15.96
CA THR A 19 -3.58 -18.88 15.55
C THR A 19 -3.13 -19.96 16.54
N GLU A 20 -1.87 -19.94 16.96
CA GLU A 20 -1.34 -20.89 17.94
C GLU A 20 -2.08 -20.80 19.29
N LYS A 21 -2.37 -19.57 19.76
CA LYS A 21 -3.16 -19.35 21.00
C LYS A 21 -4.61 -19.83 20.86
N ILE A 22 -5.25 -19.59 19.73
CA ILE A 22 -6.61 -20.05 19.45
C ILE A 22 -6.66 -21.58 19.49
N LYS A 23 -5.74 -22.24 18.80
CA LYS A 23 -5.70 -23.73 18.73
C LYS A 23 -5.34 -24.39 20.06
N GLN A 24 -4.76 -23.67 21.03
CA GLN A 24 -4.56 -24.15 22.40
C GLN A 24 -5.86 -24.11 23.24
N GLN A 25 -6.84 -23.29 22.86
CA GLN A 25 -8.05 -23.04 23.65
C GLN A 25 -9.33 -23.53 22.98
N LEU A 26 -9.35 -23.62 21.65
CA LEU A 26 -10.52 -23.95 20.85
C LEU A 26 -10.19 -25.05 19.84
N ASP A 27 -11.10 -25.99 19.69
CA ASP A 27 -11.04 -27.04 18.65
C ASP A 27 -11.77 -26.59 17.37
N THR A 28 -11.66 -25.31 17.05
CA THR A 28 -12.30 -24.69 15.87
C THR A 28 -11.29 -24.61 14.75
N PRO A 29 -11.59 -25.13 13.55
CA PRO A 29 -10.69 -25.04 12.41
C PRO A 29 -10.36 -23.59 12.03
N VAL A 30 -9.12 -23.37 11.60
CA VAL A 30 -8.61 -22.06 11.20
C VAL A 30 -8.25 -22.05 9.72
N ILE A 31 -8.79 -21.09 8.97
CA ILE A 31 -8.45 -20.84 7.56
C ILE A 31 -7.70 -19.53 7.41
N TRP A 32 -6.58 -19.57 6.66
CA TRP A 32 -5.82 -18.37 6.30
C TRP A 32 -6.02 -18.01 4.84
N GLY A 33 -6.20 -16.72 4.57
CA GLY A 33 -6.30 -16.14 3.24
C GLY A 33 -5.45 -14.86 3.10
N GLY A 34 -5.68 -14.15 2.02
CA GLY A 34 -4.97 -12.93 1.68
C GLY A 34 -3.64 -13.16 0.96
N ILE A 35 -2.88 -12.08 0.77
CA ILE A 35 -1.70 -12.12 -0.09
C ILE A 35 -0.59 -13.02 0.47
N HIS A 36 -0.37 -13.04 1.78
CA HIS A 36 0.70 -13.85 2.37
C HIS A 36 0.42 -15.36 2.17
N ALA A 37 -0.75 -15.83 2.54
CA ALA A 37 -1.15 -17.24 2.34
C ALA A 37 -1.05 -17.64 0.85
N THR A 38 -1.41 -16.74 -0.05
CA THR A 38 -1.37 -16.96 -1.51
C THR A 38 0.06 -17.11 -2.05
N VAL A 39 1.02 -16.33 -1.57
CA VAL A 39 2.41 -16.35 -2.09
C VAL A 39 3.35 -17.23 -1.30
N ARG A 40 2.96 -17.66 -0.09
CA ARG A 40 3.70 -18.55 0.82
C ARG A 40 2.82 -19.68 1.37
N PRO A 41 2.15 -20.45 0.51
CA PRO A 41 1.20 -21.47 0.98
C PRO A 41 1.87 -22.58 1.80
N GLU A 42 3.10 -23.01 1.44
CA GLU A 42 3.83 -24.05 2.12
C GLU A 42 4.24 -23.65 3.55
N GLU A 43 4.50 -22.37 3.78
CA GLU A 43 4.76 -21.82 5.12
C GLU A 43 3.47 -21.69 5.91
N SER A 44 2.44 -21.12 5.29
CA SER A 44 1.16 -20.80 5.93
C SER A 44 0.40 -22.03 6.40
N ILE A 45 0.41 -23.13 5.59
CA ILE A 45 -0.31 -24.37 5.93
C ILE A 45 0.26 -25.07 7.15
N ARG A 46 1.48 -24.75 7.59
CA ARG A 46 2.05 -25.32 8.82
C ARG A 46 1.25 -24.90 10.04
N TYR A 47 0.66 -23.72 10.03
CA TYR A 47 -0.04 -23.10 11.16
C TYR A 47 -1.56 -23.21 11.07
N ALA A 48 -2.12 -23.01 9.88
CA ALA A 48 -3.55 -23.10 9.64
C ALA A 48 -4.00 -24.54 9.30
N ASP A 49 -5.28 -24.81 9.43
CA ASP A 49 -5.89 -26.08 9.00
C ASP A 49 -6.26 -26.06 7.53
N MET A 50 -6.58 -24.86 7.04
CA MET A 50 -6.90 -24.59 5.63
C MET A 50 -6.29 -23.29 5.16
N LEU A 51 -6.06 -23.19 3.85
CA LEU A 51 -5.72 -21.94 3.17
C LEU A 51 -6.72 -21.66 2.07
N CYS A 52 -7.05 -20.38 1.88
CA CYS A 52 -7.73 -19.88 0.71
C CYS A 52 -6.74 -19.06 -0.13
N LEU A 53 -6.34 -19.57 -1.29
CA LEU A 53 -5.34 -18.97 -2.16
C LEU A 53 -5.98 -18.09 -3.23
N GLY A 54 -5.45 -16.88 -3.41
CA GLY A 54 -5.94 -15.94 -4.41
C GLY A 54 -7.25 -15.27 -4.01
N GLU A 55 -8.17 -15.12 -4.97
CA GLU A 55 -9.49 -14.53 -4.74
C GLU A 55 -10.41 -15.55 -4.08
N GLY A 56 -10.98 -15.16 -2.94
CA GLY A 56 -11.62 -16.09 -2.02
C GLY A 56 -13.13 -16.13 -2.09
N GLU A 57 -13.79 -15.20 -2.77
CA GLU A 57 -15.24 -15.02 -2.71
C GLU A 57 -16.01 -16.32 -3.02
N ASP A 58 -15.78 -16.90 -4.19
CA ASP A 58 -16.44 -18.14 -4.61
C ASP A 58 -15.97 -19.37 -3.80
N ALA A 59 -14.70 -19.36 -3.37
CA ALA A 59 -14.17 -20.49 -2.64
C ALA A 59 -14.75 -20.57 -1.21
N LEU A 60 -14.89 -19.42 -0.56
CA LEU A 60 -15.50 -19.33 0.78
C LEU A 60 -16.99 -19.58 0.75
N LEU A 61 -17.68 -19.11 -0.29
CA LEU A 61 -19.10 -19.42 -0.49
C LEU A 61 -19.31 -20.92 -0.65
N GLU A 62 -18.56 -21.58 -1.55
CA GLU A 62 -18.64 -23.03 -1.75
C GLU A 62 -18.26 -23.80 -0.49
N LEU A 63 -17.27 -23.32 0.27
CA LEU A 63 -16.88 -23.89 1.55
C LEU A 63 -18.03 -23.81 2.57
N ALA A 64 -18.71 -22.67 2.68
CA ALA A 64 -19.84 -22.50 3.59
C ALA A 64 -21.02 -23.42 3.22
N GLU A 65 -21.35 -23.53 1.92
CA GLU A 65 -22.41 -24.39 1.43
C GLU A 65 -22.13 -25.89 1.72
N LYS A 66 -20.88 -26.32 1.53
CA LYS A 66 -20.46 -27.71 1.69
C LYS A 66 -20.01 -28.06 3.10
N TRP A 67 -19.94 -27.11 4.01
CA TRP A 67 -19.36 -27.31 5.35
C TRP A 67 -20.03 -28.45 6.12
N LYS A 68 -21.35 -28.51 6.11
CA LYS A 68 -22.13 -29.52 6.83
C LYS A 68 -22.05 -30.92 6.20
N SER A 69 -21.89 -31.02 4.88
CA SER A 69 -21.78 -32.31 4.19
C SER A 69 -20.39 -32.92 4.31
N GLY A 70 -19.36 -32.11 4.64
CA GLY A 70 -17.97 -32.54 4.69
C GLY A 70 -17.28 -32.69 3.32
N ASP A 71 -17.98 -32.42 2.21
CA ASP A 71 -17.41 -32.55 0.85
C ASP A 71 -16.62 -31.31 0.43
N ILE A 72 -15.61 -30.97 1.22
CA ILE A 72 -14.80 -29.75 1.06
C ILE A 72 -13.47 -29.99 0.32
N HIS A 73 -13.05 -31.24 0.15
CA HIS A 73 -11.69 -31.59 -0.27
C HIS A 73 -11.37 -31.26 -1.74
N GLN A 74 -12.37 -30.99 -2.58
CA GLN A 74 -12.19 -30.67 -4.00
C GLN A 74 -12.45 -29.20 -4.34
N ILE A 75 -12.65 -28.35 -3.33
CA ILE A 75 -12.92 -26.92 -3.54
C ILE A 75 -11.67 -26.22 -4.06
N ARG A 76 -11.74 -25.69 -5.27
CA ARG A 76 -10.63 -24.94 -5.87
C ARG A 76 -10.30 -23.71 -5.01
N ASN A 77 -9.06 -23.27 -5.04
CA ASN A 77 -8.41 -22.28 -4.18
C ASN A 77 -8.09 -22.79 -2.76
N LEU A 78 -8.69 -23.88 -2.29
CA LEU A 78 -8.41 -24.36 -0.94
C LEU A 78 -7.25 -25.35 -0.90
N TRP A 79 -6.35 -25.13 0.05
CA TRP A 79 -5.44 -26.15 0.56
C TRP A 79 -5.95 -26.59 1.91
N ILE A 80 -6.02 -27.89 2.16
CA ILE A 80 -6.68 -28.46 3.36
C ILE A 80 -5.78 -29.54 3.97
N LYS A 81 -5.50 -29.43 5.26
CA LYS A 81 -4.89 -30.52 6.01
C LYS A 81 -5.84 -31.71 6.13
N ASN A 82 -5.36 -32.88 5.83
CA ASN A 82 -6.08 -34.16 5.98
C ASN A 82 -5.13 -35.17 6.63
N GLY A 83 -5.14 -35.22 7.95
CA GLY A 83 -4.11 -35.95 8.72
C GLY A 83 -2.72 -35.36 8.45
N ASP A 84 -1.78 -36.24 8.08
CA ASP A 84 -0.40 -35.85 7.76
C ASP A 84 -0.21 -35.31 6.34
N GLU A 85 -1.25 -35.37 5.51
CA GLU A 85 -1.21 -34.91 4.13
C GLU A 85 -1.87 -33.53 3.98
N VAL A 86 -1.51 -32.83 2.89
CA VAL A 86 -2.16 -31.59 2.48
C VAL A 86 -2.76 -31.74 1.09
N ILE A 87 -4.08 -31.64 1.01
CA ILE A 87 -4.79 -31.61 -0.26
C ILE A 87 -4.60 -30.22 -0.87
N LYS A 88 -3.98 -30.16 -2.05
CA LYS A 88 -3.60 -28.92 -2.75
C LYS A 88 -4.46 -28.71 -3.98
N ASN A 89 -5.55 -27.99 -3.85
CA ASN A 89 -6.40 -27.68 -4.99
C ASN A 89 -5.86 -26.49 -5.82
N PRO A 90 -6.01 -26.51 -7.14
CA PRO A 90 -5.56 -25.42 -8.00
C PRO A 90 -6.43 -24.17 -7.81
N VAL A 91 -5.86 -22.98 -8.04
CA VAL A 91 -6.65 -21.74 -8.04
C VAL A 91 -7.64 -21.71 -9.21
N ARG A 92 -8.80 -21.07 -8.99
CA ARG A 92 -9.83 -20.81 -10.01
C ARG A 92 -9.30 -19.87 -11.09
N PRO A 93 -9.90 -19.86 -12.29
CA PRO A 93 -9.82 -18.71 -13.18
C PRO A 93 -10.29 -17.43 -12.47
N LEU A 94 -9.73 -16.30 -12.89
CA LEU A 94 -10.17 -14.99 -12.41
C LEU A 94 -11.57 -14.68 -12.92
N GLU A 95 -12.45 -14.20 -12.05
CA GLU A 95 -13.75 -13.69 -12.45
C GLU A 95 -13.59 -12.40 -13.25
N GLU A 96 -14.11 -12.36 -14.46
CA GLU A 96 -13.98 -11.21 -15.35
C GLU A 96 -15.01 -10.12 -15.08
N ASN A 97 -16.21 -10.50 -14.65
CA ASN A 97 -17.28 -9.60 -14.27
C ASN A 97 -17.27 -9.35 -12.76
N LEU A 98 -16.58 -8.30 -12.30
CA LEU A 98 -16.50 -7.97 -10.88
C LEU A 98 -17.84 -7.50 -10.30
N ASP A 99 -18.77 -7.01 -11.12
CA ASP A 99 -20.08 -6.50 -10.67
C ASP A 99 -21.01 -7.63 -10.18
N ARG A 100 -20.64 -8.90 -10.43
CA ARG A 100 -21.42 -10.03 -9.89
C ARG A 100 -21.23 -10.25 -8.40
N PHE A 101 -20.16 -9.71 -7.83
CA PHE A 101 -19.93 -9.81 -6.40
C PHE A 101 -20.78 -8.78 -5.65
N PRO A 102 -21.41 -9.18 -4.54
CA PRO A 102 -22.11 -8.22 -3.68
C PRO A 102 -21.16 -7.16 -3.16
N PHE A 103 -21.71 -6.03 -2.75
CA PHE A 103 -20.96 -5.04 -1.98
C PHE A 103 -20.52 -5.64 -0.64
N GLN A 104 -19.58 -4.96 0.02
CA GLN A 104 -19.17 -5.37 1.36
C GLN A 104 -20.40 -5.40 2.29
N ASP A 105 -20.35 -6.30 3.26
CA ASP A 105 -21.38 -6.33 4.29
C ASP A 105 -21.23 -5.10 5.21
N TYR A 106 -22.25 -4.25 5.20
CA TYR A 106 -22.33 -3.04 6.01
C TYR A 106 -23.17 -3.22 7.29
N ASP A 107 -23.62 -4.45 7.57
CA ASP A 107 -24.20 -4.79 8.87
C ASP A 107 -23.09 -5.00 9.89
N ILE A 108 -22.87 -3.98 10.72
CA ILE A 108 -21.82 -4.00 11.76
C ILE A 108 -22.31 -4.57 13.10
N SER A 109 -23.55 -5.04 13.18
CA SER A 109 -24.16 -5.53 14.43
C SER A 109 -23.44 -6.72 15.06
N THR A 110 -22.69 -7.48 14.25
CA THR A 110 -21.89 -8.63 14.71
C THR A 110 -20.40 -8.33 14.81
N HIS A 111 -20.00 -7.07 14.58
CA HIS A 111 -18.60 -6.66 14.63
C HIS A 111 -18.17 -6.23 16.02
N TYR A 112 -16.90 -6.42 16.31
CA TYR A 112 -16.24 -6.01 17.54
C TYR A 112 -14.97 -5.23 17.24
N VAL A 113 -14.61 -4.30 18.11
CA VAL A 113 -13.38 -3.52 17.98
C VAL A 113 -12.64 -3.49 19.32
N LEU A 114 -11.30 -3.47 19.26
CA LEU A 114 -10.46 -3.24 20.42
C LEU A 114 -10.38 -1.72 20.69
N ASP A 115 -10.92 -1.28 21.82
CA ASP A 115 -10.89 0.11 22.27
C ASP A 115 -10.15 0.20 23.60
N GLY A 116 -8.91 0.68 23.56
CA GLY A 116 -7.99 0.56 24.70
C GLY A 116 -7.61 -0.91 24.94
N ASP A 117 -7.97 -1.44 26.11
CA ASP A 117 -7.76 -2.84 26.50
C ASP A 117 -9.05 -3.69 26.44
N ASP A 118 -10.19 -3.08 26.05
CA ASP A 118 -11.50 -3.73 26.02
C ASP A 118 -11.93 -4.09 24.60
N ILE A 119 -12.59 -5.24 24.46
CA ILE A 119 -13.27 -5.63 23.21
C ILE A 119 -14.73 -5.22 23.34
N ILE A 120 -15.15 -4.23 22.56
CA ILE A 120 -16.50 -3.70 22.58
C ILE A 120 -17.26 -4.02 21.29
N PRO A 121 -18.59 -4.23 21.32
CA PRO A 121 -19.39 -4.36 20.11
C PRO A 121 -19.35 -3.05 19.32
N MET A 122 -19.42 -3.18 17.99
CA MET A 122 -19.43 -2.04 17.09
C MET A 122 -20.85 -1.60 16.81
N ASP A 123 -21.10 -0.32 16.95
CA ASP A 123 -22.28 0.40 16.47
C ASP A 123 -21.86 1.61 15.62
N ASP A 124 -22.80 2.39 15.15
CA ASP A 124 -22.53 3.53 14.27
C ASP A 124 -21.68 4.61 14.96
N GLU A 125 -21.90 4.84 16.24
CA GLU A 125 -21.15 5.83 17.04
C GLU A 125 -19.71 5.37 17.28
N VAL A 126 -19.55 4.11 17.65
CA VAL A 126 -18.22 3.49 17.81
C VAL A 126 -17.48 3.49 16.49
N LEU A 127 -18.13 3.10 15.37
CA LEU A 127 -17.52 3.11 14.06
C LEU A 127 -17.03 4.51 13.68
N GLU A 128 -17.89 5.52 13.78
CA GLU A 128 -17.50 6.91 13.48
C GLU A 128 -16.35 7.37 14.36
N ARG A 129 -16.33 7.02 15.65
CA ARG A 129 -15.30 7.40 16.61
C ARG A 129 -13.94 6.77 16.30
N VAL A 130 -13.91 5.49 15.91
CA VAL A 130 -12.65 4.77 15.65
C VAL A 130 -12.09 5.01 14.24
N MET A 131 -12.90 5.52 13.30
CA MET A 131 -12.42 5.83 11.95
C MET A 131 -11.34 6.90 11.97
N PRO A 132 -10.25 6.71 11.20
CA PRO A 132 -9.18 7.70 11.08
C PRO A 132 -9.69 9.03 10.54
N ARG A 133 -9.34 10.13 11.23
CA ARG A 133 -9.71 11.50 10.83
C ARG A 133 -8.51 12.27 10.30
N ASP A 134 -8.71 12.99 9.21
CA ASP A 134 -7.72 13.93 8.68
C ASP A 134 -8.02 15.35 9.19
N TYR A 135 -7.30 15.73 10.23
CA TYR A 135 -7.44 17.04 10.89
C TYR A 135 -6.76 18.20 10.14
N GLU A 136 -6.22 17.99 8.95
CA GLU A 136 -5.76 19.10 8.10
C GLU A 136 -6.96 19.89 7.51
N PHE A 137 -8.17 19.36 7.64
CA PHE A 137 -9.43 19.95 7.15
C PHE A 137 -10.38 20.32 8.27
N THR A 138 -11.26 21.28 8.01
CA THR A 138 -12.34 21.71 8.91
C THR A 138 -13.66 21.71 8.12
N PRO A 139 -14.61 20.81 8.42
CA PRO A 139 -14.52 19.72 9.42
C PRO A 139 -13.46 18.66 9.06
N PRO A 140 -12.99 17.86 10.04
CA PRO A 140 -12.08 16.75 9.79
C PRO A 140 -12.66 15.78 8.77
N ARG A 141 -11.81 15.23 7.89
CA ARG A 141 -12.27 14.28 6.89
C ARG A 141 -12.19 12.84 7.38
N ILE A 142 -13.27 12.10 7.17
CA ILE A 142 -13.38 10.65 7.39
C ILE A 142 -13.55 10.01 6.02
N ARG A 143 -12.63 9.09 5.68
CA ARG A 143 -12.54 8.51 4.35
C ARG A 143 -13.27 7.18 4.26
N TYR A 144 -14.10 7.05 3.23
CA TYR A 144 -14.49 5.74 2.75
C TYR A 144 -13.44 5.22 1.77
N TYR A 145 -12.89 4.03 2.02
CA TYR A 145 -11.90 3.39 1.15
C TYR A 145 -12.58 2.37 0.26
N MET A 146 -12.40 2.49 -1.05
CA MET A 146 -12.96 1.55 -2.02
C MET A 146 -11.94 1.09 -3.05
N ILE A 147 -12.19 -0.08 -3.63
CA ILE A 147 -11.45 -0.64 -4.76
C ILE A 147 -12.42 -0.76 -5.94
N THR A 148 -12.10 -0.09 -7.05
CA THR A 148 -12.90 -0.10 -8.27
C THR A 148 -12.34 -1.00 -9.37
N ALA A 149 -11.10 -1.46 -9.19
CA ALA A 149 -10.41 -2.35 -10.11
C ALA A 149 -9.45 -3.27 -9.35
N ARG A 150 -9.24 -4.47 -9.87
CA ARG A 150 -8.28 -5.43 -9.31
C ARG A 150 -7.09 -5.61 -10.21
N ASN A 151 -5.92 -5.72 -9.59
CA ASN A 151 -4.61 -5.93 -10.19
C ASN A 151 -4.10 -4.76 -11.05
N CYS A 152 -2.81 -4.84 -11.40
CA CYS A 152 -2.08 -3.80 -12.11
C CYS A 152 -1.55 -4.32 -13.45
N PRO A 153 -1.57 -3.52 -14.53
CA PRO A 153 -1.01 -3.91 -15.82
C PRO A 153 0.52 -4.05 -15.80
N MET A 154 1.19 -3.42 -14.81
CA MET A 154 2.65 -3.45 -14.69
C MET A 154 3.12 -4.73 -14.01
N ASN A 155 4.39 -5.09 -14.26
CA ASN A 155 5.01 -6.29 -13.73
C ASN A 155 6.28 -5.98 -12.93
N CYS A 156 6.19 -4.98 -12.03
CA CYS A 156 7.33 -4.54 -11.24
C CYS A 156 7.85 -5.66 -10.33
N THR A 157 9.17 -5.87 -10.32
CA THR A 157 9.85 -7.00 -9.66
C THR A 157 9.70 -7.05 -8.15
N TYR A 158 9.39 -5.92 -7.51
CA TYR A 158 9.20 -5.78 -6.06
C TYR A 158 7.74 -5.90 -5.61
N CYS A 159 6.79 -5.94 -6.55
CA CYS A 159 5.36 -5.82 -6.26
C CYS A 159 4.67 -7.19 -6.18
N CYS A 160 3.70 -7.33 -5.27
CA CYS A 160 2.89 -8.55 -5.16
C CYS A 160 2.15 -8.91 -6.45
N ASN A 161 1.76 -7.92 -7.27
CA ASN A 161 1.16 -8.17 -8.58
C ASN A 161 2.05 -8.99 -9.52
N ASN A 162 3.38 -8.94 -9.36
CA ASN A 162 4.30 -9.82 -10.09
C ASN A 162 4.13 -11.29 -9.69
N ALA A 163 3.94 -11.57 -8.41
CA ALA A 163 3.69 -12.91 -7.90
C ALA A 163 2.30 -13.41 -8.31
N LEU A 164 1.26 -12.60 -8.13
CA LEU A 164 -0.11 -12.92 -8.51
C LEU A 164 -0.23 -13.21 -10.02
N ARG A 165 0.42 -12.43 -10.87
CA ARG A 165 0.44 -12.66 -12.32
C ARG A 165 1.01 -14.03 -12.70
N LYS A 166 1.96 -14.55 -11.94
CA LYS A 166 2.52 -15.90 -12.15
C LYS A 166 1.53 -16.98 -11.75
N ILE A 167 0.83 -16.79 -10.62
CA ILE A 167 -0.19 -17.71 -10.08
C ILE A 167 -1.38 -17.82 -11.07
N TYR A 168 -1.81 -16.68 -11.62
CA TYR A 168 -2.97 -16.60 -12.51
C TYR A 168 -2.63 -16.65 -14.00
N ARG A 169 -1.41 -17.10 -14.37
CA ARG A 169 -1.05 -17.23 -15.79
C ARG A 169 -2.00 -18.19 -16.50
N GLY A 170 -2.64 -17.70 -17.58
CA GLY A 170 -3.61 -18.47 -18.37
C GLY A 170 -4.97 -18.70 -17.70
N LYS A 171 -5.30 -17.91 -16.65
CA LYS A 171 -6.52 -18.06 -15.87
C LYS A 171 -7.45 -16.83 -15.96
N GLY A 172 -7.60 -16.26 -17.14
CA GLY A 172 -8.46 -15.11 -17.40
C GLY A 172 -7.70 -13.77 -17.48
N ARG A 173 -8.45 -12.70 -17.64
CA ARG A 173 -7.93 -11.34 -17.73
C ARG A 173 -7.39 -10.90 -16.37
N PHE A 174 -6.11 -10.52 -16.28
CA PHE A 174 -5.49 -10.18 -15.02
C PHE A 174 -6.00 -8.84 -14.45
N VAL A 175 -6.07 -7.77 -15.25
CA VAL A 175 -6.61 -6.47 -14.82
C VAL A 175 -8.09 -6.39 -15.13
N ARG A 176 -8.92 -6.20 -14.12
CA ARG A 176 -10.38 -6.18 -14.24
C ARG A 176 -10.93 -4.97 -13.52
N LYS A 177 -12.04 -4.44 -14.01
CA LYS A 177 -12.67 -3.22 -13.50
C LYS A 177 -14.15 -3.50 -13.22
N ARG A 178 -14.66 -2.94 -12.17
CA ARG A 178 -16.09 -2.81 -11.93
C ARG A 178 -16.65 -1.77 -12.90
N SER A 179 -17.90 -1.89 -13.26
CA SER A 179 -18.59 -0.88 -14.08
C SER A 179 -18.76 0.43 -13.30
N ILE A 180 -18.91 1.53 -14.00
CA ILE A 180 -19.14 2.83 -13.35
C ILE A 180 -20.47 2.84 -12.58
N PRO A 181 -21.59 2.32 -13.13
CA PRO A 181 -22.83 2.22 -12.38
C PRO A 181 -22.69 1.45 -11.06
N ASP A 182 -21.99 0.32 -11.05
CA ASP A 182 -21.77 -0.51 -9.87
C ASP A 182 -20.95 0.24 -8.79
N VAL A 183 -19.89 0.92 -9.20
CA VAL A 183 -19.06 1.76 -8.29
C VAL A 183 -19.89 2.90 -7.67
N ILE A 184 -20.74 3.55 -8.45
CA ILE A 184 -21.58 4.66 -7.96
C ILE A 184 -22.66 4.13 -7.03
N GLN A 185 -23.28 3.01 -7.36
CA GLN A 185 -24.31 2.38 -6.51
C GLN A 185 -23.77 1.99 -5.13
N GLU A 186 -22.54 1.44 -5.05
CA GLU A 186 -21.91 1.18 -3.76
C GLU A 186 -21.73 2.47 -2.96
N LEU A 187 -21.24 3.54 -3.60
CA LEU A 187 -21.06 4.83 -2.92
C LEU A 187 -22.39 5.41 -2.42
N GLU A 188 -23.46 5.35 -3.22
CA GLU A 188 -24.80 5.77 -2.76
C GLU A 188 -25.24 4.94 -1.54
N THR A 189 -25.09 3.62 -1.60
CA THR A 189 -25.47 2.71 -0.52
C THR A 189 -24.71 2.99 0.78
N ILE A 190 -23.38 3.16 0.70
CA ILE A 190 -22.58 3.36 1.92
C ILE A 190 -22.77 4.74 2.53
N LEU A 191 -22.95 5.77 1.71
CA LEU A 191 -23.18 7.13 2.19
C LEU A 191 -24.57 7.31 2.82
N ASP A 192 -25.56 6.60 2.31
CA ASP A 192 -26.90 6.53 2.94
C ASP A 192 -26.82 5.81 4.29
N ARG A 193 -26.03 4.73 4.38
CA ARG A 193 -25.87 3.94 5.62
C ARG A 193 -25.00 4.65 6.67
N PHE A 194 -23.93 5.34 6.23
CA PHE A 194 -22.94 6.01 7.10
C PHE A 194 -22.64 7.43 6.61
N PRO A 195 -23.53 8.39 6.91
CA PRO A 195 -23.44 9.76 6.41
C PRO A 195 -22.26 10.57 6.96
N PHE A 196 -21.53 10.05 7.94
CA PHE A 196 -20.32 10.68 8.46
C PHE A 196 -19.11 10.59 7.51
N PHE A 197 -19.14 9.69 6.51
CA PHE A 197 -18.11 9.69 5.48
C PHE A 197 -18.23 10.94 4.60
N ASN A 198 -17.17 11.70 4.52
CA ASN A 198 -17.13 12.98 3.80
C ASN A 198 -15.98 13.10 2.81
N GLU A 199 -15.33 11.97 2.49
CA GLU A 199 -14.28 11.83 1.49
C GLU A 199 -14.26 10.39 0.94
N VAL A 200 -13.98 10.23 -0.36
CA VAL A 200 -13.80 8.93 -1.00
C VAL A 200 -12.33 8.74 -1.37
N SER A 201 -11.74 7.64 -0.93
CA SER A 201 -10.39 7.24 -1.30
C SER A 201 -10.42 6.01 -2.22
N ILE A 202 -10.11 6.20 -3.50
CA ILE A 202 -10.02 5.11 -4.47
C ILE A 202 -8.65 4.47 -4.35
N PHE A 203 -8.62 3.23 -3.85
CA PHE A 203 -7.40 2.50 -3.47
C PHE A 203 -6.97 1.46 -4.50
N ASP A 204 -7.31 1.71 -5.76
CA ASP A 204 -6.89 0.86 -6.88
C ASP A 204 -5.38 0.84 -7.04
N ASP A 205 -4.83 -0.29 -7.46
CA ASP A 205 -3.44 -0.38 -7.91
C ASP A 205 -3.13 0.61 -9.05
N THR A 206 -4.16 0.98 -9.83
CA THR A 206 -4.01 1.86 -11.00
C THR A 206 -5.36 2.41 -11.48
N PHE A 207 -5.96 3.34 -10.76
CA PHE A 207 -7.25 3.94 -11.09
C PHE A 207 -7.27 4.57 -12.51
N PHE A 208 -6.20 5.27 -12.89
CA PHE A 208 -6.04 5.91 -14.19
C PHE A 208 -5.80 4.94 -15.37
N PHE A 209 -5.89 3.62 -15.15
CA PHE A 209 -5.87 2.64 -16.25
C PHE A 209 -7.18 2.61 -17.05
N ARG A 210 -8.26 3.17 -16.53
CA ARG A 210 -9.52 3.36 -17.25
C ARG A 210 -9.31 4.23 -18.49
N SER A 211 -10.13 4.04 -19.54
CA SER A 211 -10.06 4.86 -20.74
C SER A 211 -10.47 6.32 -20.46
N PRO A 212 -10.16 7.30 -21.33
CA PRO A 212 -10.64 8.66 -21.17
C PRO A 212 -12.18 8.75 -21.12
N GLU A 213 -12.88 7.92 -21.89
CA GLU A 213 -14.34 7.85 -21.93
C GLU A 213 -14.90 7.36 -20.59
N GLU A 214 -14.36 6.26 -20.04
CA GLU A 214 -14.72 5.75 -18.72
C GLU A 214 -14.46 6.80 -17.61
N MET A 215 -13.33 7.51 -17.68
CA MET A 215 -13.01 8.55 -16.70
C MET A 215 -13.95 9.74 -16.79
N ARG A 216 -14.35 10.13 -18.00
CA ARG A 216 -15.35 11.18 -18.23
C ARG A 216 -16.72 10.78 -17.70
N GLU A 217 -17.15 9.54 -17.96
CA GLU A 217 -18.42 9.00 -17.49
C GLU A 217 -18.43 8.95 -15.96
N PHE A 218 -17.40 8.34 -15.34
CA PHE A 218 -17.24 8.30 -13.89
C PHE A 218 -17.36 9.71 -13.29
N SER A 219 -16.58 10.65 -13.80
CA SER A 219 -16.52 12.01 -13.26
C SER A 219 -17.84 12.75 -13.34
N ARG A 220 -18.57 12.57 -14.45
CA ARG A 220 -19.91 13.18 -14.60
C ARG A 220 -20.90 12.62 -13.59
N ILE A 221 -21.02 11.28 -13.50
CA ILE A 221 -21.99 10.64 -12.62
C ILE A 221 -21.61 10.85 -11.15
N TYR A 222 -20.31 10.74 -10.82
CA TYR A 222 -19.81 10.97 -9.46
C TYR A 222 -20.12 12.40 -8.98
N LYS A 223 -19.89 13.40 -9.80
CA LYS A 223 -20.17 14.80 -9.47
C LYS A 223 -21.67 15.05 -9.27
N GLU A 224 -22.51 14.41 -10.06
CA GLU A 224 -23.96 14.54 -9.98
C GLU A 224 -24.53 13.89 -8.72
N LYS A 225 -24.07 12.67 -8.38
CA LYS A 225 -24.70 11.82 -7.37
C LYS A 225 -23.98 11.83 -6.02
N ILE A 226 -22.66 11.92 -6.01
CA ILE A 226 -21.81 11.75 -4.82
C ILE A 226 -21.22 13.08 -4.36
N ASN A 227 -20.52 13.78 -5.26
CA ASN A 227 -19.94 15.12 -5.05
C ASN A 227 -19.08 15.30 -3.80
N LEU A 228 -18.44 14.24 -3.30
CA LEU A 228 -17.47 14.29 -2.22
C LEU A 228 -16.04 14.48 -2.73
N PRO A 229 -15.13 15.04 -1.94
CA PRO A 229 -13.71 15.07 -2.27
C PRO A 229 -13.15 13.67 -2.55
N ILE A 230 -12.28 13.55 -3.58
CA ILE A 230 -11.65 12.30 -3.99
C ILE A 230 -10.16 12.32 -3.69
N THR A 231 -9.63 11.20 -3.23
CA THR A 231 -8.19 10.88 -3.27
C THR A 231 -7.97 9.58 -4.02
N CYS A 232 -6.84 9.46 -4.73
CA CYS A 232 -6.48 8.23 -5.43
C CYS A 232 -4.98 8.10 -5.64
N SER A 233 -4.57 6.93 -6.17
CA SER A 233 -3.20 6.66 -6.59
C SER A 233 -3.08 6.64 -8.12
N ALA A 234 -1.92 7.07 -8.61
CA ALA A 234 -1.59 7.02 -10.03
C ALA A 234 -0.14 6.58 -10.27
N SER A 235 0.13 6.24 -11.52
CA SER A 235 1.49 6.07 -12.00
C SER A 235 1.73 6.93 -13.24
N PRO A 236 2.97 7.36 -13.51
CA PRO A 236 3.28 8.20 -14.67
C PRO A 236 2.79 7.63 -16.01
N GLN A 237 2.76 6.30 -16.14
CA GLN A 237 2.37 5.61 -17.37
C GLN A 237 0.89 5.76 -17.72
N THR A 238 0.04 5.88 -16.72
CA THR A 238 -1.42 5.91 -16.91
C THR A 238 -2.02 7.31 -16.80
N LEU A 239 -1.21 8.26 -16.33
CA LEU A 239 -1.66 9.64 -16.14
C LEU A 239 -1.68 10.40 -17.47
N GLN A 240 -2.85 10.92 -17.83
CA GLN A 240 -3.11 11.75 -19.02
C GLN A 240 -3.86 13.00 -18.61
N GLU A 241 -3.66 14.09 -19.35
CA GLU A 241 -4.19 15.41 -18.99
C GLU A 241 -5.73 15.43 -19.00
N ASP A 242 -6.34 14.85 -20.01
CA ASP A 242 -7.80 14.78 -20.15
C ASP A 242 -8.45 14.00 -19.00
N LYS A 243 -7.89 12.81 -18.67
CA LYS A 243 -8.33 12.02 -17.52
C LYS A 243 -8.21 12.79 -16.21
N LEU A 244 -7.07 13.47 -16.01
CA LEU A 244 -6.84 14.25 -14.81
C LEU A 244 -7.83 15.41 -14.70
N ARG A 245 -8.13 16.09 -15.82
CA ARG A 245 -9.13 17.17 -15.89
C ARG A 245 -10.50 16.66 -15.47
N TYR A 246 -10.97 15.55 -16.05
CA TYR A 246 -12.26 14.98 -15.67
C TYR A 246 -12.37 14.69 -14.17
N VAL A 247 -11.39 14.01 -13.59
CA VAL A 247 -11.47 13.61 -12.17
C VAL A 247 -11.27 14.79 -11.22
N THR A 248 -10.44 15.78 -11.59
CA THR A 248 -10.32 17.02 -10.79
C THR A 248 -11.60 17.85 -10.81
N ASP A 249 -12.34 17.86 -11.92
CA ASP A 249 -13.64 18.51 -11.99
C ASP A 249 -14.73 17.76 -11.19
N ALA A 250 -14.52 16.46 -10.92
CA ALA A 250 -15.38 15.65 -10.05
C ALA A 250 -15.01 15.73 -8.56
N GLY A 251 -13.90 16.38 -8.20
CA GLY A 251 -13.51 16.57 -6.79
C GLY A 251 -12.17 15.96 -6.38
N LEU A 252 -11.36 15.45 -7.31
CA LEU A 252 -10.00 15.01 -6.98
C LEU A 252 -9.15 16.20 -6.51
N TYR A 253 -8.68 16.12 -5.24
CA TYR A 253 -7.88 17.20 -4.65
C TYR A 253 -6.51 16.73 -4.15
N ASN A 254 -6.33 15.42 -3.99
CA ASN A 254 -5.06 14.85 -3.55
C ASN A 254 -4.78 13.55 -4.30
N MET A 255 -3.54 13.36 -4.71
CA MET A 255 -3.11 12.19 -5.47
C MET A 255 -1.72 11.74 -5.07
N SER A 256 -1.59 10.43 -4.88
CA SER A 256 -0.31 9.76 -4.66
C SER A 256 0.23 9.21 -5.97
N ILE A 257 1.46 9.57 -6.34
CA ILE A 257 2.08 9.18 -7.60
C ILE A 257 3.34 8.35 -7.32
N GLY A 258 3.31 7.11 -7.77
CA GLY A 258 4.43 6.19 -7.60
C GLY A 258 5.52 6.40 -8.64
N PHE A 259 6.59 7.14 -8.33
CA PHE A 259 7.81 7.18 -9.15
C PHE A 259 8.70 5.97 -8.86
N GLN A 260 8.86 5.64 -7.60
CA GLN A 260 9.65 4.57 -7.01
C GLN A 260 11.17 4.82 -7.11
N SER A 261 11.68 5.24 -8.25
CA SER A 261 13.02 5.76 -8.53
C SER A 261 12.95 6.73 -9.69
N VAL A 262 13.98 7.53 -9.90
CA VAL A 262 14.19 8.34 -11.11
C VAL A 262 15.46 7.94 -11.87
N SER A 263 16.26 7.05 -11.31
CA SER A 263 17.36 6.41 -12.00
C SER A 263 16.81 5.46 -13.07
N GLN A 264 17.20 5.69 -14.31
CA GLN A 264 16.74 4.86 -15.43
C GLN A 264 17.29 3.44 -15.34
N ASP A 265 18.47 3.27 -14.77
CA ASP A 265 19.06 1.96 -14.49
C ASP A 265 18.22 1.18 -13.47
N THR A 266 17.91 1.80 -12.33
CA THR A 266 17.04 1.20 -11.30
C THR A 266 15.67 0.83 -11.86
N LEU A 267 15.06 1.73 -12.62
CA LEU A 267 13.72 1.50 -13.19
C LEU A 267 13.72 0.36 -14.21
N ASN A 268 14.70 0.30 -15.11
CA ASN A 268 14.74 -0.69 -16.19
C ASN A 268 15.27 -2.05 -15.73
N ASN A 269 16.39 -2.06 -15.01
CA ASN A 269 17.17 -3.27 -14.76
C ASN A 269 16.80 -3.93 -13.43
N ILE A 270 16.46 -3.14 -12.39
CA ILE A 270 16.15 -3.66 -11.07
C ILE A 270 14.63 -3.81 -10.90
N PHE A 271 13.88 -2.73 -11.07
CA PHE A 271 12.43 -2.72 -10.82
C PHE A 271 11.60 -3.21 -11.99
N LYS A 272 12.17 -3.29 -13.21
CA LYS A 272 11.48 -3.60 -14.47
C LYS A 272 10.17 -2.80 -14.60
N ARG A 273 10.25 -1.52 -14.25
CA ARG A 273 9.13 -0.59 -14.26
C ARG A 273 9.20 0.28 -15.51
N PRO A 274 8.20 0.24 -16.41
CA PRO A 274 8.27 0.93 -17.71
C PRO A 274 8.03 2.46 -17.55
N THR A 275 8.89 3.13 -16.78
CA THR A 275 8.81 4.57 -16.52
C THR A 275 10.08 5.24 -17.04
N SER A 276 9.94 6.09 -18.06
CA SER A 276 11.06 6.91 -18.52
C SER A 276 11.16 8.23 -17.76
N ARG A 277 12.35 8.83 -17.76
CA ARG A 277 12.54 10.17 -17.20
C ARG A 277 11.58 11.19 -17.85
N LYS A 278 11.35 11.11 -19.15
CA LYS A 278 10.38 11.95 -19.86
C LYS A 278 8.97 11.85 -19.31
N LEU A 279 8.53 10.64 -18.93
CA LEU A 279 7.21 10.46 -18.31
C LEU A 279 7.15 11.06 -16.90
N ILE A 280 8.23 10.98 -16.14
CA ILE A 280 8.33 11.60 -14.81
C ILE A 280 8.24 13.13 -14.94
N ASP A 281 9.05 13.71 -15.82
CA ASP A 281 9.08 15.17 -16.04
C ASP A 281 7.72 15.68 -16.55
N ARG A 282 7.07 14.96 -17.48
CA ARG A 282 5.69 15.24 -17.90
C ARG A 282 4.71 15.22 -16.74
N THR A 283 4.84 14.25 -15.85
CA THR A 283 3.96 14.14 -14.68
C THR A 283 4.12 15.34 -13.75
N ILE A 284 5.34 15.81 -13.51
CA ILE A 284 5.58 17.04 -12.74
C ILE A 284 4.95 18.26 -13.43
N THR A 285 5.12 18.38 -14.75
CA THR A 285 4.50 19.47 -15.52
C THR A 285 2.97 19.45 -15.39
N LEU A 286 2.34 18.28 -15.49
CA LEU A 286 0.89 18.13 -15.27
C LEU A 286 0.50 18.57 -13.86
N MET A 287 1.24 18.16 -12.83
CA MET A 287 0.94 18.56 -11.45
C MET A 287 1.09 20.07 -11.23
N GLU A 288 1.97 20.74 -11.97
CA GLU A 288 2.05 22.20 -11.94
C GLU A 288 0.87 22.87 -12.64
N GLN A 289 0.40 22.32 -13.77
CA GLN A 289 -0.80 22.82 -14.46
C GLN A 289 -2.07 22.70 -13.60
N PHE A 290 -2.15 21.64 -12.80
CA PHE A 290 -3.30 21.37 -11.92
C PHE A 290 -3.07 21.78 -10.45
N LYS A 291 -2.11 22.67 -10.16
CA LYS A 291 -1.72 23.04 -8.79
C LYS A 291 -2.86 23.61 -7.94
N ASP A 292 -3.81 24.30 -8.55
CA ASP A 292 -4.96 24.89 -7.84
C ASP A 292 -5.99 23.84 -7.44
N LYS A 293 -6.07 22.73 -8.18
CA LYS A 293 -6.95 21.58 -7.89
C LYS A 293 -6.25 20.54 -7.00
N ILE A 294 -4.96 20.28 -7.25
CA ILE A 294 -4.12 19.35 -6.49
C ILE A 294 -2.95 20.13 -5.86
N PRO A 295 -3.21 20.85 -4.76
CA PRO A 295 -2.21 21.77 -4.20
C PRO A 295 -0.98 21.06 -3.63
N ARG A 296 -1.11 19.80 -3.18
CA ARG A 296 -0.04 19.06 -2.50
C ARG A 296 0.08 17.60 -3.01
N PRO A 297 0.56 17.38 -4.26
CA PRO A 297 0.75 16.03 -4.76
C PRO A 297 1.76 15.26 -3.92
N VAL A 298 1.53 13.97 -3.77
CA VAL A 298 2.40 13.06 -3.01
C VAL A 298 3.21 12.21 -3.98
N TYR A 299 4.54 12.21 -3.85
CA TYR A 299 5.44 11.39 -4.67
C TYR A 299 6.05 10.28 -3.82
N HIS A 300 5.89 9.04 -4.29
CA HIS A 300 6.39 7.86 -3.60
C HIS A 300 7.71 7.39 -4.21
N PHE A 301 8.69 7.14 -3.34
CA PHE A 301 10.00 6.60 -3.70
C PHE A 301 10.30 5.37 -2.86
N ILE A 302 10.90 4.38 -3.49
CA ILE A 302 11.51 3.24 -2.81
C ILE A 302 12.98 3.58 -2.63
N ILE A 303 13.45 3.50 -1.40
CA ILE A 303 14.83 3.77 -0.99
C ILE A 303 15.44 2.52 -0.34
N ASP A 304 16.70 2.60 0.10
CA ASP A 304 17.38 1.48 0.76
C ASP A 304 17.44 0.22 -0.13
N ASN A 305 17.66 0.44 -1.42
CA ASN A 305 17.77 -0.63 -2.40
C ASN A 305 19.24 -1.07 -2.53
N PRO A 306 19.60 -2.29 -2.10
CA PRO A 306 21.00 -2.75 -2.13
C PRO A 306 21.55 -2.96 -3.53
N TYR A 307 20.70 -2.99 -4.54
CA TYR A 307 21.10 -3.10 -5.95
C TYR A 307 21.32 -1.75 -6.61
N GLU A 308 21.03 -0.65 -5.91
CA GLU A 308 21.15 0.70 -6.47
C GLU A 308 22.57 1.26 -6.29
N SER A 309 23.14 1.79 -7.36
CA SER A 309 24.46 2.43 -7.32
C SER A 309 24.40 3.80 -6.62
N ASN A 310 25.53 4.28 -6.12
CA ASN A 310 25.65 5.63 -5.57
C ASN A 310 25.22 6.70 -6.58
N ASP A 311 25.53 6.54 -7.87
CA ASP A 311 25.12 7.49 -8.92
C ASP A 311 23.60 7.49 -9.13
N SER A 312 22.94 6.34 -9.03
CA SER A 312 21.48 6.23 -9.06
C SER A 312 20.84 6.97 -7.88
N ILE A 313 21.41 6.83 -6.67
CA ILE A 313 20.93 7.53 -5.48
C ILE A 313 21.16 9.04 -5.61
N LYS A 314 22.34 9.48 -6.09
CA LYS A 314 22.64 10.90 -6.35
C LYS A 314 21.64 11.50 -7.35
N THR A 315 21.33 10.79 -8.43
CA THR A 315 20.33 11.20 -9.41
C THR A 315 18.97 11.42 -8.76
N THR A 316 18.59 10.56 -7.83
CA THR A 316 17.33 10.68 -7.07
C THR A 316 17.36 11.87 -6.11
N ILE A 317 18.48 12.11 -5.43
CA ILE A 317 18.68 13.28 -4.56
C ILE A 317 18.53 14.59 -5.37
N GLU A 318 19.24 14.70 -6.49
CA GLU A 318 19.18 15.88 -7.36
C GLU A 318 17.77 16.14 -7.85
N PHE A 319 17.07 15.09 -8.30
CA PHE A 319 15.67 15.23 -8.70
C PHE A 319 14.79 15.71 -7.56
N MET A 320 14.90 15.12 -6.38
CA MET A 320 14.09 15.55 -5.23
C MET A 320 14.34 17.02 -4.88
N MET A 321 15.56 17.53 -5.03
CA MET A 321 15.86 18.95 -4.84
C MET A 321 15.12 19.86 -5.82
N THR A 322 14.84 19.39 -7.04
CA THR A 322 14.11 20.18 -8.06
C THR A 322 12.60 20.20 -7.85
N LEU A 323 12.04 19.27 -7.08
CA LEU A 323 10.60 19.21 -6.86
C LEU A 323 10.09 20.50 -6.18
N PRO A 324 8.90 21.02 -6.55
CA PRO A 324 8.27 22.15 -5.90
C PRO A 324 8.13 21.97 -4.39
N ALA A 325 8.31 23.05 -3.61
CA ALA A 325 8.21 22.99 -2.14
C ALA A 325 6.84 22.52 -1.63
N ARG A 326 5.77 22.66 -2.43
CA ARG A 326 4.42 22.18 -2.13
C ARG A 326 4.28 20.64 -2.18
N SER A 327 5.23 19.96 -2.84
CA SER A 327 5.21 18.52 -3.03
C SER A 327 5.49 17.79 -1.72
N ARG A 328 4.72 16.74 -1.43
CA ARG A 328 5.02 15.80 -0.37
C ARG A 328 5.82 14.63 -0.94
N ILE A 329 6.82 14.19 -0.21
CA ILE A 329 7.65 13.05 -0.61
C ILE A 329 7.52 11.98 0.46
N TYR A 330 7.09 10.79 0.06
CA TYR A 330 7.07 9.62 0.91
C TYR A 330 8.12 8.63 0.44
N MET A 331 8.96 8.22 1.37
CA MET A 331 10.05 7.28 1.13
C MET A 331 9.77 5.98 1.88
N PHE A 332 9.84 4.87 1.16
CA PHE A 332 9.63 3.54 1.69
C PHE A 332 10.92 2.73 1.53
N PRO A 333 11.50 2.21 2.62
CA PRO A 333 12.59 1.25 2.52
C PRO A 333 12.16 0.03 1.70
N LEU A 334 13.01 -0.43 0.78
CA LEU A 334 12.74 -1.62 -0.01
C LEU A 334 12.59 -2.83 0.92
N THR A 335 11.49 -3.52 0.81
CA THR A 335 11.24 -4.80 1.48
C THR A 335 11.11 -5.89 0.42
N PHE A 336 11.86 -6.96 0.57
CA PHE A 336 11.84 -8.12 -0.32
C PHE A 336 10.63 -9.01 0.01
N PHE A 337 9.44 -8.62 -0.45
CA PHE A 337 8.24 -9.39 -0.18
C PHE A 337 8.27 -10.75 -0.85
N PRO A 338 7.95 -11.84 -0.12
CA PRO A 338 7.94 -13.20 -0.65
C PRO A 338 7.09 -13.36 -1.92
N GLY A 339 7.51 -14.27 -2.79
CA GLY A 339 6.85 -14.55 -4.07
C GLY A 339 7.25 -13.62 -5.21
N THR A 340 7.78 -12.42 -4.93
CA THR A 340 8.22 -11.46 -5.94
C THR A 340 9.53 -11.89 -6.62
N GLU A 341 9.80 -11.34 -7.79
CA GLU A 341 11.04 -11.64 -8.53
C GLU A 341 12.27 -11.13 -7.77
N LEU A 342 12.16 -9.91 -7.20
CA LEU A 342 13.26 -9.29 -6.47
C LEU A 342 13.57 -10.01 -5.15
N TYR A 343 12.56 -10.60 -4.48
CA TYR A 343 12.78 -11.47 -3.34
C TYR A 343 13.61 -12.71 -3.69
N LYS A 344 13.28 -13.38 -4.81
CA LYS A 344 14.02 -14.55 -5.26
C LYS A 344 15.47 -14.21 -5.60
N GLN A 345 15.69 -13.04 -6.19
CA GLN A 345 17.04 -12.55 -6.48
C GLN A 345 17.79 -12.26 -5.17
N ALA A 346 17.17 -11.59 -4.21
CA ALA A 346 17.80 -11.26 -2.93
C ALA A 346 18.17 -12.51 -2.10
N LEU A 347 17.35 -13.57 -2.15
CA LEU A 347 17.70 -14.86 -1.56
C LEU A 347 18.93 -15.47 -2.21
N LYS A 348 18.98 -15.50 -3.56
CA LYS A 348 20.09 -16.04 -4.32
C LYS A 348 21.40 -15.29 -4.04
N ASP A 349 21.31 -13.97 -3.88
CA ASP A 349 22.47 -13.10 -3.65
C ASP A 349 22.88 -13.04 -2.15
N GLY A 350 22.18 -13.77 -1.26
CA GLY A 350 22.47 -13.82 0.16
C GLY A 350 22.15 -12.55 0.94
N LEU A 351 21.31 -11.68 0.37
CA LEU A 351 20.86 -10.43 1.03
C LEU A 351 19.78 -10.70 2.09
N ILE A 352 19.08 -11.81 2.00
CA ILE A 352 18.12 -12.28 3.00
C ILE A 352 18.78 -13.45 3.73
N GLN A 353 19.13 -13.24 5.00
CA GLN A 353 19.77 -14.26 5.85
C GLN A 353 18.79 -14.80 6.91
N ASP A 354 17.87 -13.98 7.36
CA ASP A 354 16.84 -14.29 8.35
C ASP A 354 15.53 -13.62 7.93
N GLU A 355 14.61 -14.41 7.34
CA GLU A 355 13.32 -13.85 6.85
C GLU A 355 12.52 -13.16 7.94
N ILE A 356 12.64 -13.61 9.20
CA ILE A 356 11.93 -12.99 10.32
C ILE A 356 12.43 -11.56 10.52
N LYS A 357 13.74 -11.37 10.61
CA LYS A 357 14.35 -10.05 10.83
C LYS A 357 14.33 -9.20 9.58
N ASP A 358 14.62 -9.83 8.43
CA ASP A 358 14.85 -9.12 7.18
C ASP A 358 13.55 -8.76 6.44
N ILE A 359 12.42 -9.42 6.77
CA ILE A 359 11.14 -9.21 6.09
C ILE A 359 10.00 -9.02 7.08
N TYR A 360 9.71 -10.00 7.96
CA TYR A 360 8.45 -10.01 8.73
C TYR A 360 8.41 -8.99 9.86
N LEU A 361 9.55 -8.68 10.48
CA LEU A 361 9.67 -7.63 11.50
C LEU A 361 9.88 -6.23 10.90
N ARG A 362 10.04 -6.13 9.56
CA ARG A 362 10.24 -4.85 8.91
C ARG A 362 8.92 -4.12 8.69
N PHE A 363 8.76 -3.02 9.38
CA PHE A 363 7.75 -2.03 9.04
C PHE A 363 8.39 -0.94 8.17
N TRP A 364 7.56 -0.23 7.40
CA TRP A 364 7.95 0.89 6.53
C TRP A 364 8.45 2.09 7.35
N THR A 365 9.38 1.86 8.27
CA THR A 365 9.96 2.89 9.10
C THR A 365 11.45 2.95 8.90
N ILE A 366 12.01 4.14 9.05
CA ILE A 366 13.47 4.38 8.99
C ILE A 366 14.28 3.48 9.93
N GLU A 367 13.65 2.95 10.97
CA GLU A 367 14.29 2.06 11.96
C GLU A 367 14.70 0.71 11.35
N HIS A 368 14.20 0.39 10.15
CA HIS A 368 14.38 -0.89 9.47
C HIS A 368 15.12 -0.75 8.12
N VAL A 369 15.94 0.29 7.96
CA VAL A 369 16.80 0.46 6.78
C VAL A 369 17.95 -0.55 6.84
N HIS A 370 18.12 -1.39 5.80
CA HIS A 370 19.15 -2.46 5.76
C HIS A 370 20.52 -1.93 5.35
N ASN A 371 20.54 -1.18 4.26
CA ASN A 371 21.74 -0.67 3.64
C ASN A 371 21.81 0.83 3.80
N LEU A 372 21.73 1.27 5.06
CA LEU A 372 21.89 2.67 5.35
C LEU A 372 23.29 3.09 4.88
N ASN A 373 23.35 3.73 3.73
CA ASN A 373 24.53 4.41 3.27
C ASN A 373 24.40 5.92 3.54
N TYR A 374 25.51 6.63 3.41
CA TYR A 374 25.54 8.06 3.64
C TYR A 374 24.56 8.85 2.73
N LEU A 375 24.44 8.46 1.47
CA LEU A 375 23.53 9.11 0.51
C LEU A 375 22.06 8.93 0.88
N THR A 376 21.68 7.79 1.46
CA THR A 376 20.32 7.59 2.00
C THR A 376 20.01 8.58 3.12
N ILE A 377 21.00 8.91 3.96
CA ILE A 377 20.84 9.95 5.01
C ILE A 377 20.63 11.32 4.38
N LEU A 378 21.36 11.64 3.31
CA LEU A 378 21.15 12.91 2.58
C LEU A 378 19.76 12.99 1.93
N LEU A 379 19.19 11.89 1.45
CA LEU A 379 17.78 11.85 0.98
C LEU A 379 16.82 12.33 2.07
N TYR A 380 16.96 11.83 3.29
CA TYR A 380 16.13 12.28 4.41
C TYR A 380 16.33 13.76 4.73
N PHE A 381 17.55 14.26 4.63
CA PHE A 381 17.82 15.68 4.82
C PHE A 381 17.15 16.56 3.76
N VAL A 382 17.19 16.15 2.49
CA VAL A 382 16.49 16.85 1.40
C VAL A 382 14.99 16.88 1.63
N VAL A 383 14.39 15.74 2.00
CA VAL A 383 12.95 15.67 2.28
C VAL A 383 12.60 16.56 3.48
N TRP A 384 13.40 16.53 4.53
CA TRP A 384 13.24 17.44 5.68
C TRP A 384 13.26 18.91 5.29
N SER A 385 14.18 19.30 4.40
CA SER A 385 14.31 20.69 3.94
C SER A 385 13.07 21.21 3.22
N LYS A 386 12.27 20.32 2.58
CA LYS A 386 11.01 20.67 1.94
C LYS A 386 9.94 21.16 2.92
N PHE A 387 9.99 20.72 4.17
CA PHE A 387 9.11 21.24 5.22
C PHE A 387 9.57 22.61 5.76
N HIS A 388 10.76 23.08 5.36
CA HIS A 388 11.38 24.33 5.82
C HIS A 388 11.80 25.22 4.64
N PRO A 389 10.85 25.82 3.89
CA PRO A 389 11.16 26.55 2.63
C PRO A 389 12.23 27.64 2.78
N LYS A 390 12.33 28.27 3.97
CA LYS A 390 13.31 29.34 4.24
C LYS A 390 14.76 28.85 4.19
N VAL A 391 15.01 27.59 4.54
CA VAL A 391 16.36 26.98 4.56
C VAL A 391 16.63 26.09 3.35
N MET A 392 15.64 25.84 2.51
CA MET A 392 15.72 24.87 1.41
C MET A 392 16.86 25.19 0.43
N LYS A 393 17.08 26.47 0.06
CA LYS A 393 18.18 26.84 -0.84
C LYS A 393 19.54 26.50 -0.25
N ALA A 394 19.76 26.83 1.03
CA ALA A 394 21.01 26.52 1.74
C ALA A 394 21.17 25.01 1.92
N ALA A 395 20.10 24.31 2.28
CA ALA A 395 20.09 22.85 2.40
C ALA A 395 20.45 22.16 1.08
N ASN A 396 19.91 22.61 -0.05
CA ASN A 396 20.25 22.08 -1.37
C ASN A 396 21.71 22.33 -1.75
N ALA A 397 22.25 23.51 -1.44
CA ALA A 397 23.66 23.82 -1.68
C ALA A 397 24.58 22.93 -0.83
N LEU A 398 24.28 22.76 0.45
CA LEU A 398 25.00 21.87 1.35
C LEU A 398 24.91 20.41 0.87
N THR A 399 23.73 19.96 0.44
CA THR A 399 23.56 18.61 -0.08
C THR A 399 24.44 18.36 -1.32
N ARG A 400 24.50 19.29 -2.26
CA ARG A 400 25.39 19.17 -3.43
C ARG A 400 26.87 19.09 -3.03
N PHE A 401 27.29 19.88 -2.04
CA PHE A 401 28.66 19.80 -1.51
C PHE A 401 28.91 18.42 -0.90
N PHE A 402 28.00 17.93 -0.05
CA PHE A 402 28.14 16.64 0.62
C PHE A 402 27.96 15.41 -0.30
N MET A 403 27.46 15.56 -1.52
CA MET A 403 27.38 14.48 -2.53
C MET A 403 28.67 14.29 -3.34
N GLN A 404 29.73 15.08 -3.12
CA GLN A 404 30.99 14.90 -3.84
C GLN A 404 31.61 13.56 -3.50
N ASP A 405 32.22 12.87 -4.50
CA ASP A 405 32.71 11.49 -4.35
C ASP A 405 33.71 11.30 -3.21
N TRP A 406 34.63 12.24 -3.04
CA TRP A 406 35.59 12.17 -1.96
C TRP A 406 34.96 12.29 -0.56
N ILE A 407 33.89 13.07 -0.42
CA ILE A 407 33.13 13.14 0.84
C ILE A 407 32.36 11.85 1.05
N VAL A 408 31.66 11.37 0.02
CA VAL A 408 30.90 10.11 0.08
C VAL A 408 31.81 8.96 0.51
N SER A 409 33.00 8.84 -0.07
CA SER A 409 33.95 7.77 0.28
C SER A 409 34.44 7.83 1.74
N ILE A 410 34.61 9.02 2.30
CA ILE A 410 34.98 9.21 3.71
C ILE A 410 33.80 8.94 4.64
N MET A 411 32.62 9.46 4.28
CA MET A 411 31.43 9.41 5.13
C MET A 411 30.71 8.07 5.08
N ASP A 412 30.90 7.27 4.04
CA ASP A 412 30.29 5.95 3.87
C ASP A 412 31.03 4.86 4.68
N THR A 413 31.67 5.23 5.76
CA THR A 413 32.27 4.30 6.71
C THR A 413 31.24 3.86 7.75
N ARG A 414 31.32 2.60 8.20
CA ARG A 414 30.36 2.04 9.19
C ARG A 414 30.25 2.90 10.47
N ILE A 415 31.32 3.56 10.89
CA ILE A 415 31.34 4.40 12.10
C ILE A 415 30.54 5.67 11.85
N MET A 416 30.84 6.38 10.75
CA MET A 416 30.16 7.64 10.41
C MET A 416 28.66 7.41 10.13
N ILE A 417 28.32 6.35 9.42
CA ILE A 417 26.93 5.99 9.16
C ILE A 417 26.18 5.73 10.46
N LYS A 418 26.74 4.98 11.41
CA LYS A 418 26.11 4.72 12.71
C LYS A 418 25.90 6.01 13.51
N MET A 419 26.86 6.90 13.53
CA MET A 419 26.73 8.20 14.21
C MET A 419 25.62 9.06 13.61
N LEU A 420 25.64 9.23 12.29
CA LEU A 420 24.62 10.03 11.57
C LEU A 420 23.22 9.43 11.69
N TYR A 421 23.13 8.11 11.64
CA TYR A 421 21.85 7.39 11.84
C TYR A 421 21.31 7.59 13.26
N GLY A 422 22.16 7.55 14.26
CA GLY A 422 21.78 7.85 15.66
C GLY A 422 21.17 9.24 15.81
N VAL A 423 21.78 10.25 15.18
CA VAL A 423 21.26 11.63 15.15
C VAL A 423 19.92 11.69 14.43
N LEU A 424 19.80 11.08 13.25
CA LEU A 424 18.58 11.05 12.46
C LEU A 424 17.44 10.35 13.21
N LYS A 425 17.71 9.21 13.84
CA LYS A 425 16.74 8.45 14.65
C LYS A 425 16.23 9.29 15.83
N SER A 426 17.12 9.96 16.55
CA SER A 426 16.76 10.83 17.67
C SER A 426 15.87 12.00 17.21
N TYR A 427 16.22 12.62 16.09
CA TYR A 427 15.45 13.70 15.49
C TYR A 427 14.03 13.24 15.06
N MET A 428 13.93 12.09 14.39
CA MET A 428 12.64 11.53 13.96
C MET A 428 11.76 11.15 15.16
N ALA A 429 12.35 10.63 16.24
CA ALA A 429 11.63 10.35 17.49
C ALA A 429 11.06 11.64 18.12
N ALA A 430 11.84 12.73 18.11
CA ALA A 430 11.40 14.04 18.60
C ALA A 430 10.19 14.58 17.76
N ILE A 431 10.26 14.48 16.43
CA ILE A 431 9.15 14.89 15.56
C ILE A 431 7.89 14.06 15.83
N ARG A 432 8.01 12.73 15.98
CA ARG A 432 6.88 11.86 16.32
C ARG A 432 6.24 12.24 17.66
N LYS A 433 7.08 12.56 18.66
CA LYS A 433 6.59 13.02 19.97
C LYS A 433 5.82 14.33 19.86
N LEU A 434 6.35 15.29 19.10
CA LEU A 434 5.66 16.57 18.83
C LEU A 434 4.35 16.37 18.06
N GLY A 435 4.32 15.48 17.06
CA GLY A 435 3.11 15.11 16.32
C GLY A 435 2.04 14.47 17.20
N LYS A 436 2.43 13.57 18.12
CA LYS A 436 1.50 12.99 19.11
C LYS A 436 0.94 14.04 20.07
N ILE A 437 1.78 14.99 20.54
CA ILE A 437 1.34 16.09 21.41
C ILE A 437 0.35 16.99 20.66
N ARG A 438 0.62 17.31 19.41
CA ARG A 438 -0.28 18.12 18.57
C ARG A 438 -1.62 17.41 18.31
N ARG A 439 -1.61 16.10 18.06
CA ARG A 439 -2.83 15.30 17.93
C ARG A 439 -3.64 15.25 19.23
N ARG A 440 -2.98 15.06 20.40
CA ARG A 440 -3.66 15.08 21.71
C ARG A 440 -4.29 16.44 22.05
N LYS A 441 -3.71 17.55 21.59
CA LYS A 441 -4.28 18.90 21.77
C LYS A 441 -5.47 19.19 20.83
N LEU A 442 -5.63 18.42 19.76
CA LEU A 442 -6.70 18.57 18.78
C LEU A 442 -7.87 17.60 19.04
N LEU A 443 -7.71 16.63 19.94
CA LEU A 443 -8.80 15.79 20.41
C LEU A 443 -9.60 16.60 21.44
N PRO A 444 -10.95 16.67 21.35
CA PRO A 444 -11.77 17.21 22.43
C PRO A 444 -11.46 16.40 23.68
N GLN A 445 -11.17 17.09 24.78
CA GLN A 445 -11.12 16.46 26.09
C GLN A 445 -12.56 16.01 26.37
N SER A 446 -12.77 14.69 26.42
CA SER A 446 -14.02 14.13 26.95
C SER A 446 -14.14 14.60 28.39
N GLU A 447 -15.11 15.46 28.67
CA GLU A 447 -15.61 15.72 30.02
C GLU A 447 -16.33 14.48 30.56
#